data_65f7813baa98440eea0c47fd211f5cd3
#
_entry.id   65f7813baa98440eea0c47fd211f5cd3
#
_cell.length_a   1.000
_cell.length_b   1.000
_cell.length_c   1.000
_cell.angle_alpha   90.00
_cell.angle_beta   90.00
_cell.angle_gamma   90.00
#
_symmetry.space_group_name_H-M   'P 1'
#
loop_
_entity.id
_entity.type
_entity.pdbx_description
1 polymer ?
#
loop_
_entity_poly.entity_id
_entity_poly.type
_entity_poly.pdbx_seq_one_letter_code
_entity_poly.pdbx_strand_id
1 'polypeptide(L)'
;FFTMMGVTPERGVTELREAGADIVGANCGNGIDAMVELAQQMRVVDDGYMMLQSNAGIPDLKNGEVVYNESPEFMAERFKTLADMGFNILGGCCGTGPDHIRALSKLFRG
;
A
#
# COMPACT_ATOMS: atom_id res chain seq x y z
N PHE A 1 -5.45 -12.54 -4.21
CA PHE A 1 -4.48 -11.70 -4.95
C PHE A 1 -3.43 -12.56 -5.64
N PHE A 2 -3.22 -12.29 -6.91
CA PHE A 2 -2.17 -12.96 -7.71
C PHE A 2 -1.52 -11.93 -8.62
N THR A 3 -0.23 -12.12 -8.89
CA THR A 3 0.43 -11.40 -9.98
C THR A 3 -0.07 -11.97 -11.31
N MET A 4 0.31 -11.36 -12.42
CA MET A 4 -0.03 -11.86 -13.74
C MET A 4 0.53 -13.27 -14.00
N MET A 5 1.57 -13.66 -13.27
CA MET A 5 2.19 -14.98 -13.35
C MET A 5 1.66 -15.95 -12.28
N GLY A 6 0.62 -15.59 -11.56
CA GLY A 6 -0.02 -16.44 -10.56
C GLY A 6 0.67 -16.55 -9.22
N VAL A 7 1.54 -15.60 -8.88
CA VAL A 7 2.23 -15.59 -7.58
C VAL A 7 1.31 -14.98 -6.53
N THR A 8 1.10 -15.69 -5.42
CA THR A 8 0.33 -15.19 -4.27
C THR A 8 1.18 -14.23 -3.43
N PRO A 9 0.55 -13.36 -2.62
CA PRO A 9 1.30 -12.49 -1.70
C PRO A 9 2.20 -13.27 -0.73
N GLU A 10 1.71 -14.38 -0.19
CA GLU A 10 2.46 -15.21 0.74
C GLU A 10 3.70 -15.78 0.08
N ARG A 11 3.57 -16.30 -1.12
CA ARG A 11 4.68 -16.86 -1.88
C ARG A 11 5.69 -15.79 -2.27
N GLY A 12 5.20 -14.62 -2.71
CA GLY A 12 6.05 -13.50 -3.09
C GLY A 12 6.94 -13.06 -1.93
N VAL A 13 6.37 -12.88 -0.74
CA VAL A 13 7.13 -12.49 0.44
C VAL A 13 8.16 -13.54 0.81
N THR A 14 7.75 -14.81 0.86
CA THR A 14 8.63 -15.92 1.24
C THR A 14 9.83 -16.02 0.29
N GLU A 15 9.58 -15.96 -1.01
CA GLU A 15 10.67 -16.08 -2.01
C GLU A 15 11.60 -14.89 -1.95
N LEU A 16 11.10 -13.68 -1.76
CA LEU A 16 11.95 -12.49 -1.66
C LEU A 16 12.83 -12.52 -0.41
N ARG A 17 12.28 -12.97 0.72
CA ARG A 17 13.07 -13.14 1.95
C ARG A 17 14.16 -14.19 1.78
N GLU A 18 13.83 -15.32 1.17
CA GLU A 18 14.81 -16.38 0.87
C GLU A 18 15.92 -15.90 -0.05
N ALA A 19 15.60 -14.97 -0.95
CA ALA A 19 16.59 -14.35 -1.84
C ALA A 19 17.45 -13.30 -1.14
N GLY A 20 17.15 -12.95 0.12
CA GLY A 20 17.97 -12.03 0.92
C GLY A 20 17.45 -10.63 1.05
N ALA A 21 16.18 -10.37 0.72
CA ALA A 21 15.61 -9.04 0.86
C ALA A 21 15.46 -8.64 2.33
N ASP A 22 15.94 -7.46 2.69
CA ASP A 22 15.80 -6.90 4.04
C ASP A 22 14.43 -6.27 4.25
N ILE A 23 13.89 -5.64 3.21
CA ILE A 23 12.58 -4.99 3.22
C ILE A 23 11.78 -5.54 2.04
N VAL A 24 10.59 -6.05 2.34
CA VAL A 24 9.67 -6.53 1.31
C VAL A 24 8.47 -5.59 1.27
N GLY A 25 7.95 -5.33 0.11
CA GLY A 25 6.84 -4.41 -0.01
C GLY A 25 6.00 -4.63 -1.25
N ALA A 26 5.01 -3.77 -1.38
CA ALA A 26 4.13 -3.72 -2.53
C ALA A 26 3.79 -2.27 -2.83
N ASN A 27 3.47 -2.00 -4.08
CA ASN A 27 3.12 -0.64 -4.49
C ASN A 27 2.03 -0.65 -5.57
N CYS A 28 1.42 0.49 -5.77
CA CYS A 28 0.31 0.71 -6.71
C CYS A 28 -0.96 -0.02 -6.27
N GLY A 29 -1.36 -1.05 -6.99
CA GLY A 29 -2.59 -1.78 -6.68
C GLY A 29 -3.86 -1.06 -7.10
N ASN A 30 -5.00 -1.49 -6.55
CA ASN A 30 -6.32 -0.99 -6.91
C ASN A 30 -6.89 0.00 -5.88
N GLY A 31 -6.05 0.55 -5.03
CA GLY A 31 -6.46 1.47 -3.98
C GLY A 31 -6.11 0.94 -2.60
N ILE A 32 -6.32 1.78 -1.60
CA ILE A 32 -5.82 1.50 -0.24
C ILE A 32 -6.51 0.32 0.44
N ASP A 33 -7.80 0.10 0.20
CA ASP A 33 -8.52 -1.02 0.82
C ASP A 33 -8.00 -2.37 0.29
N ALA A 34 -7.74 -2.46 -1.01
CA ALA A 34 -7.13 -3.66 -1.60
C ALA A 34 -5.71 -3.88 -1.06
N MET A 35 -4.97 -2.81 -0.84
CA MET A 35 -3.63 -2.89 -0.28
C MET A 35 -3.64 -3.33 1.18
N VAL A 36 -4.66 -2.94 1.95
CA VAL A 36 -4.83 -3.43 3.32
C VAL A 36 -5.04 -4.95 3.34
N GLU A 37 -5.89 -5.48 2.45
CA GLU A 37 -6.09 -6.93 2.32
C GLU A 37 -4.80 -7.64 1.92
N LEU A 38 -4.07 -7.08 0.97
CA LEU A 38 -2.77 -7.61 0.54
C LEU A 38 -1.79 -7.65 1.72
N ALA A 39 -1.75 -6.57 2.49
CA ALA A 39 -0.89 -6.46 3.66
C ALA A 39 -1.19 -7.54 4.71
N GLN A 40 -2.46 -7.82 4.94
CA GLN A 40 -2.86 -8.88 5.86
C GLN A 40 -2.30 -10.24 5.42
N GLN A 41 -2.37 -10.55 4.13
CA GLN A 41 -1.84 -11.79 3.60
C GLN A 41 -0.32 -11.86 3.69
N MET A 42 0.38 -10.74 3.48
CA MET A 42 1.84 -10.68 3.64
C MET A 42 2.26 -10.91 5.07
N ARG A 43 1.53 -10.35 6.04
CA ARG A 43 1.85 -10.49 7.48
C ARG A 43 1.60 -11.88 8.03
N VAL A 44 0.77 -12.68 7.38
CA VAL A 44 0.55 -14.07 7.80
C VAL A 44 1.84 -14.88 7.75
N VAL A 45 2.72 -14.61 6.79
CA VAL A 45 3.93 -15.42 6.55
C VAL A 45 5.23 -14.74 6.95
N ASP A 46 5.21 -13.44 7.30
CA ASP A 46 6.44 -12.71 7.61
C ASP A 46 6.15 -11.54 8.56
N ASP A 47 7.02 -11.35 9.55
CA ASP A 47 6.94 -10.25 10.51
C ASP A 47 8.12 -9.27 10.41
N GLY A 48 8.90 -9.34 9.35
CA GLY A 48 10.03 -8.46 9.11
C GLY A 48 9.63 -7.06 8.64
N TYR A 49 10.63 -6.29 8.22
CA TYR A 49 10.39 -4.94 7.72
C TYR A 49 9.61 -4.97 6.42
N MET A 50 8.56 -4.17 6.34
CA MET A 50 7.70 -4.09 5.17
C MET A 50 7.39 -2.66 4.79
N MET A 51 7.25 -2.42 3.49
CA MET A 51 6.91 -1.13 2.89
C MET A 51 5.64 -1.27 2.06
N LEU A 52 4.84 -0.21 2.04
CA LEU A 52 3.65 -0.18 1.21
C LEU A 52 3.41 1.22 0.66
N GLN A 53 3.17 1.30 -0.65
CA GLN A 53 2.90 2.55 -1.34
C GLN A 53 1.67 2.37 -2.22
N SER A 54 0.55 2.94 -1.80
CA SER A 54 -0.75 2.71 -2.43
C SER A 54 -1.13 3.80 -3.43
N ASN A 55 -1.85 3.41 -4.48
CA ASN A 55 -2.59 4.35 -5.32
C ASN A 55 -3.71 5.00 -4.52
N ALA A 56 -4.14 6.18 -5.00
CA ALA A 56 -5.32 6.86 -4.47
C ALA A 56 -6.59 6.33 -5.14
N GLY A 57 -6.70 5.02 -5.26
CA GLY A 57 -7.79 4.34 -5.93
C GLY A 57 -7.45 3.93 -7.35
N ILE A 58 -8.47 3.52 -8.09
CA ILE A 58 -8.34 3.20 -9.50
C ILE A 58 -8.60 4.48 -10.30
N PRO A 59 -7.76 4.79 -11.31
CA PRO A 59 -7.99 6.00 -12.11
C PRO A 59 -9.33 5.92 -12.85
N ASP A 60 -10.08 7.00 -12.80
CA ASP A 60 -11.36 7.15 -13.47
C ASP A 60 -11.29 8.33 -14.44
N LEU A 61 -12.00 8.24 -15.56
CA LEU A 61 -12.03 9.30 -16.55
C LEU A 61 -13.32 10.10 -16.41
N LYS A 62 -13.20 11.37 -16.01
CA LYS A 62 -14.33 12.28 -15.86
C LYS A 62 -14.06 13.55 -16.66
N ASN A 63 -14.98 13.90 -17.56
CA ASN A 63 -14.87 15.11 -18.38
C ASN A 63 -13.53 15.23 -19.10
N GLY A 64 -12.98 14.09 -19.55
CA GLY A 64 -11.71 14.04 -20.26
C GLY A 64 -10.47 14.07 -19.36
N GLU A 65 -10.64 14.08 -18.05
CA GLU A 65 -9.54 14.11 -17.09
C GLU A 65 -9.48 12.83 -16.28
N VAL A 66 -8.26 12.41 -15.95
CA VAL A 66 -8.03 11.26 -15.05
C VAL A 66 -8.24 11.74 -13.61
N VAL A 67 -9.11 11.06 -12.88
CA VAL A 67 -9.45 11.40 -11.50
C VAL A 67 -9.24 10.19 -10.61
N TYR A 68 -8.63 10.41 -9.46
CA TYR A 68 -8.47 9.42 -8.40
C TYR A 68 -9.42 9.78 -7.25
N ASN A 69 -10.17 8.80 -6.77
CA ASN A 69 -11.29 9.05 -5.86
C ASN A 69 -11.00 8.83 -4.38
N GLU A 70 -9.78 8.43 -4.02
CA GLU A 70 -9.41 8.28 -2.60
C GLU A 70 -8.76 9.55 -2.09
N SER A 71 -9.44 10.20 -1.14
CA SER A 71 -8.99 11.47 -0.57
C SER A 71 -7.80 11.27 0.38
N PRO A 72 -7.06 12.35 0.69
CA PRO A 72 -5.99 12.28 1.68
C PRO A 72 -6.45 11.73 3.03
N GLU A 73 -7.61 12.17 3.52
CA GLU A 73 -8.17 11.74 4.80
C GLU A 73 -8.56 10.28 4.79
N PHE A 74 -9.18 9.82 3.70
CA PHE A 74 -9.57 8.42 3.54
C PHE A 74 -8.35 7.50 3.57
N MET A 75 -7.32 7.84 2.82
CA MET A 75 -6.08 7.07 2.79
C MET A 75 -5.37 7.08 4.13
N ALA A 76 -5.31 8.24 4.79
CA ALA A 76 -4.65 8.36 6.10
C ALA A 76 -5.28 7.42 7.14
N GLU A 77 -6.60 7.31 7.18
CA GLU A 77 -7.28 6.36 8.07
C GLU A 77 -6.85 4.91 7.82
N ARG A 78 -6.73 4.53 6.57
CA ARG A 78 -6.32 3.17 6.19
C ARG A 78 -4.85 2.92 6.49
N PHE A 79 -4.00 3.94 6.32
CA PHE A 79 -2.59 3.85 6.69
C PHE A 79 -2.40 3.60 8.17
N LYS A 80 -3.29 4.11 9.01
CA LYS A 80 -3.26 3.82 10.44
C LYS A 80 -3.40 2.33 10.70
N THR A 81 -4.30 1.67 10.00
CA THR A 81 -4.46 0.21 10.07
C THR A 81 -3.17 -0.51 9.65
N LEU A 82 -2.52 -0.06 8.60
CA LEU A 82 -1.26 -0.64 8.14
C LEU A 82 -0.15 -0.45 9.17
N ALA A 83 -0.07 0.70 9.79
CA ALA A 83 0.91 0.95 10.85
C ALA A 83 0.68 0.03 12.06
N ASP A 84 -0.59 -0.21 12.40
CA ASP A 84 -0.96 -1.14 13.48
C ASP A 84 -0.58 -2.58 13.15
N MET A 85 -0.50 -2.93 11.87
CA MET A 85 0.01 -4.24 11.42
C MET A 85 1.53 -4.32 11.41
N GLY A 86 2.22 -3.23 11.75
CA GLY A 86 3.67 -3.21 11.81
C GLY A 86 4.38 -2.83 10.51
N PHE A 87 3.67 -2.24 9.55
CA PHE A 87 4.32 -1.74 8.35
C PHE A 87 5.18 -0.53 8.70
N ASN A 88 6.44 -0.58 8.29
CA ASN A 88 7.47 0.37 8.72
C ASN A 88 7.61 1.57 7.80
N ILE A 89 7.35 1.37 6.51
CA ILE A 89 7.49 2.41 5.50
C ILE A 89 6.16 2.50 4.75
N LEU A 90 5.52 3.65 4.81
CA LEU A 90 4.22 3.89 4.19
C LEU A 90 4.28 5.11 3.30
N GLY A 91 3.69 5.01 2.14
CA GLY A 91 3.69 6.10 1.18
C GLY A 91 2.59 5.96 0.15
N GLY A 92 2.70 6.75 -0.91
CA GLY A 92 1.72 6.78 -1.98
C GLY A 92 2.33 6.39 -3.32
N CYS A 93 1.46 6.12 -4.27
CA CYS A 93 1.82 5.83 -5.66
C CYS A 93 0.91 6.67 -6.57
N CYS A 94 0.37 6.09 -7.63
CA CYS A 94 -0.42 6.84 -8.61
C CYS A 94 -1.62 7.55 -7.99
N GLY A 95 -1.83 8.79 -8.36
CA GLY A 95 -2.95 9.60 -7.88
C GLY A 95 -2.74 10.25 -6.52
N THR A 96 -1.67 9.89 -5.78
CA THR A 96 -1.35 10.57 -4.53
C THR A 96 -0.53 11.81 -4.81
N GLY A 97 -0.86 12.89 -4.10
CA GLY A 97 -0.18 14.16 -4.25
C GLY A 97 0.29 14.70 -2.90
N PRO A 98 0.75 15.96 -2.86
CA PRO A 98 1.27 16.56 -1.62
C PRO A 98 0.28 16.53 -0.48
N ASP A 99 -1.02 16.68 -0.74
CA ASP A 99 -2.05 16.68 0.29
C ASP A 99 -2.20 15.30 0.94
N HIS A 100 -2.04 14.22 0.16
CA HIS A 100 -2.03 12.85 0.69
C HIS A 100 -0.84 12.65 1.62
N ILE A 101 0.34 13.07 1.21
CA ILE A 101 1.55 12.95 2.03
C ILE A 101 1.46 13.82 3.28
N ARG A 102 0.88 15.01 3.16
CA ARG A 102 0.67 15.91 4.31
C ARG A 102 -0.25 15.28 5.35
N ALA A 103 -1.36 14.67 4.92
CA ALA A 103 -2.29 13.98 5.82
C ALA A 103 -1.60 12.80 6.51
N LEU A 104 -0.81 12.04 5.78
CA LEU A 104 -0.05 10.93 6.32
C LEU A 104 0.99 11.38 7.34
N SER A 105 1.72 12.43 7.02
CA SER A 105 2.73 13.01 7.92
C SER A 105 2.09 13.51 9.21
N LYS A 106 0.95 14.18 9.10
CA LYS A 106 0.21 14.70 10.25
C LYS A 106 -0.24 13.58 11.19
N LEU A 107 -0.65 12.46 10.62
CA LEU A 107 -1.10 11.28 11.37
C LEU A 107 0.03 10.67 12.21
N PHE A 108 1.24 10.60 11.66
CA PHE A 108 2.36 9.90 12.29
C PHE A 108 3.37 10.81 12.98
N ARG A 109 3.37 12.08 12.67
CA ARG A 109 4.31 13.05 13.26
C ARG A 109 3.66 14.11 14.15
N GLY A 110 2.37 14.04 14.25
CA GLY A 110 1.62 15.02 15.01
C GLY A 110 1.17 16.16 14.15
#